data_01344a43870c02f745de545110faad2b
#
_entry.id   01344a43870c02f745de545110faad2b
#
_cell.length_a   1.000
_cell.length_b   1.000
_cell.length_c   1.000
_cell.angle_alpha   90.00
_cell.angle_beta   90.00
_cell.angle_gamma   90.00
#
_symmetry.space_group_name_H-M   'P 1'
#
loop_
_entity.id
_entity.type
_entity.pdbx_description
1 polymer ?
#
loop_
_entity_poly.entity_id
_entity_poly.type
_entity_poly.pdbx_seq_one_letter_code
_entity_poly.pdbx_strand_id
1 'polypeptide(L)'
;MEIGAGFGGACHWLQKLRSPSRYVILDLALTNVYQGWFLGNALGRDQVGLYSDFRREGSFKGRRTWIMPVQSQKQFGEQRFNAIFNQDSFPEMPVESVRDYLRLAAERLHPGGLLFSINQEAFSPIEGKAPPWVPELASTAPGLVRMSRELCWVRRGWVEEVYRRAG
;
A
#
# COMPACT_ATOMS: atom_id res chain seq x y z
N MET A 1 5.04 -3.27 2.12
CA MET A 1 4.68 -2.40 0.97
C MET A 1 3.48 -1.55 1.37
N GLU A 2 3.34 -0.35 0.83
CA GLU A 2 2.17 0.53 1.02
C GLU A 2 1.57 0.88 -0.34
N ILE A 3 0.25 0.80 -0.47
CA ILE A 3 -0.51 1.14 -1.67
C ILE A 3 -1.24 2.45 -1.41
N GLY A 4 -0.94 3.50 -2.18
CA GLY A 4 -1.54 4.82 -2.00
C GLY A 4 -1.07 5.50 -0.72
N ALA A 5 0.20 5.87 -0.65
CA ALA A 5 0.85 6.37 0.57
C ALA A 5 0.66 7.87 0.82
N GLY A 6 -0.10 8.58 -0.01
CA GLY A 6 -0.23 10.03 0.06
C GLY A 6 1.14 10.71 0.02
N PHE A 7 1.49 11.52 1.00
CA PHE A 7 2.83 12.15 1.03
C PHE A 7 3.94 11.25 1.62
N GLY A 8 3.63 10.04 2.10
CA GLY A 8 4.59 9.09 2.68
C GLY A 8 4.70 9.14 4.20
N GLY A 9 3.70 9.68 4.89
CA GLY A 9 3.72 9.85 6.35
C GLY A 9 3.85 8.54 7.13
N ALA A 10 3.10 7.50 6.75
CA ALA A 10 3.19 6.19 7.40
C ALA A 10 4.59 5.57 7.21
N CYS A 11 5.13 5.64 6.00
CA CYS A 11 6.49 5.21 5.71
C CYS A 11 7.51 5.92 6.61
N HIS A 12 7.44 7.25 6.72
CA HIS A 12 8.34 8.04 7.57
C HIS A 12 8.34 7.56 9.02
N TRP A 13 7.16 7.41 9.63
CA TRP A 13 7.04 6.98 11.02
C TRP A 13 7.45 5.53 11.22
N LEU A 14 7.09 4.63 10.32
CA LEU A 14 7.51 3.22 10.41
C LEU A 14 9.02 3.07 10.27
N GLN A 15 9.66 3.82 9.38
CA GLN A 15 11.13 3.83 9.27
C GLN A 15 11.80 4.33 10.55
N LYS A 16 11.25 5.35 11.22
CA LYS A 16 11.79 5.86 12.49
C LYS A 16 11.53 4.93 13.67
N LEU A 17 10.35 4.36 13.79
CA LEU A 17 9.93 3.61 14.97
C LEU A 17 10.32 2.13 14.91
N ARG A 18 10.37 1.53 13.74
CA ARG A 18 10.53 0.08 13.55
C ARG A 18 11.64 -0.30 12.58
N SER A 19 12.13 0.63 11.80
CA SER A 19 13.22 0.44 10.82
C SER A 19 13.05 -0.84 9.98
N PRO A 20 11.94 -1.02 9.25
CA PRO A 20 11.77 -2.19 8.40
C PRO A 20 12.93 -2.30 7.43
N SER A 21 13.39 -3.52 7.16
CA SER A 21 14.53 -3.78 6.27
C SER A 21 14.29 -3.25 4.86
N ARG A 22 13.03 -3.24 4.45
CA ARG A 22 12.60 -2.69 3.15
C ARG A 22 11.17 -2.17 3.24
N TYR A 23 10.96 -0.98 2.70
CA TYR A 23 9.65 -0.38 2.52
C TYR A 23 9.46 0.01 1.05
N VAL A 24 8.38 -0.42 0.44
CA VAL A 24 8.06 -0.08 -0.95
C VAL A 24 6.73 0.66 -0.96
N ILE A 25 6.74 1.85 -1.51
CA ILE A 25 5.54 2.63 -1.80
C ILE A 25 5.15 2.35 -3.25
N LEU A 26 3.87 2.09 -3.48
CA LEU A 26 3.28 1.95 -4.81
C LEU A 26 2.17 3.00 -4.94
N ASP A 27 2.40 4.02 -5.77
CA ASP A 27 1.50 5.17 -5.88
C ASP A 27 1.50 5.77 -7.30
N LEU A 28 0.67 6.78 -7.53
CA LEU A 28 0.66 7.54 -8.79
C LEU A 28 2.01 8.22 -9.02
N ALA A 29 2.43 8.31 -10.27
CA ALA A 29 3.74 8.88 -10.62
C ALA A 29 3.91 10.34 -10.13
N LEU A 30 2.84 11.15 -10.17
CA LEU A 30 2.87 12.52 -9.65
C LEU A 30 3.04 12.55 -8.13
N THR A 31 2.33 11.69 -7.41
CA THR A 31 2.44 11.56 -5.94
C THR A 31 3.84 11.10 -5.54
N ASN A 32 4.47 10.23 -6.35
CA ASN A 32 5.84 9.78 -6.11
C ASN A 32 6.87 10.94 -6.11
N VAL A 33 6.63 12.02 -6.84
CA VAL A 33 7.51 13.20 -6.82
C VAL A 33 7.51 13.84 -5.43
N TYR A 34 6.32 14.07 -4.85
CA TYR A 34 6.19 14.61 -3.50
C TYR A 34 6.76 13.69 -2.44
N GLN A 35 6.51 12.39 -2.55
CA GLN A 35 7.07 11.37 -1.66
C GLN A 35 8.59 11.36 -1.73
N GLY A 36 9.16 11.41 -2.93
CA GLY A 36 10.62 11.46 -3.13
C GLY A 36 11.25 12.67 -2.48
N TRP A 37 10.64 13.84 -2.65
CA TRP A 37 11.10 15.07 -2.01
C TRP A 37 10.97 15.00 -0.48
N PHE A 38 9.80 14.62 0.04
CA PHE A 38 9.55 14.57 1.48
C PHE A 38 10.42 13.52 2.16
N LEU A 39 10.37 12.27 1.72
CA LEU A 39 11.11 11.17 2.34
C LEU A 39 12.62 11.30 2.15
N GLY A 40 13.07 11.82 1.01
CA GLY A 40 14.48 12.10 0.77
C GLY A 40 15.06 13.14 1.74
N ASN A 41 14.27 14.16 2.11
CA ASN A 41 14.69 15.13 3.13
C ASN A 41 14.54 14.60 4.56
N ALA A 42 13.51 13.79 4.83
CA ALA A 42 13.20 13.32 6.18
C ALA A 42 14.02 12.10 6.63
N LEU A 43 14.38 11.21 5.71
CA LEU A 43 15.10 9.95 5.99
C LEU A 43 16.55 9.95 5.49
N GLY A 44 16.91 10.87 4.60
CA GLY A 44 18.16 10.89 3.88
C GLY A 44 18.02 10.35 2.44
N ARG A 45 18.64 11.06 1.49
CA ARG A 45 18.55 10.72 0.06
C ARG A 45 19.18 9.37 -0.29
N ASP A 46 20.17 8.96 0.47
CA ASP A 46 20.83 7.66 0.37
C ASP A 46 19.93 6.50 0.82
N GLN A 47 18.92 6.76 1.65
CA GLN A 47 17.96 5.77 2.12
C GLN A 47 16.74 5.60 1.21
N VAL A 48 16.54 6.53 0.26
CA VAL A 48 15.35 6.56 -0.60
C VAL A 48 15.72 6.30 -2.05
N GLY A 49 15.19 5.22 -2.61
CA GLY A 49 15.29 4.87 -4.03
C GLY A 49 14.05 5.30 -4.80
N LEU A 50 14.26 5.87 -5.95
CA LEU A 50 13.21 6.22 -6.90
C LEU A 50 13.10 5.16 -8.01
N TYR A 51 12.04 5.21 -8.78
CA TYR A 51 11.84 4.30 -9.92
C TYR A 51 13.00 4.35 -10.93
N SER A 52 13.62 5.51 -11.16
CA SER A 52 14.80 5.65 -12.02
C SER A 52 16.00 4.83 -11.50
N ASP A 53 16.17 4.80 -10.18
CA ASP A 53 17.20 3.99 -9.54
C ASP A 53 16.90 2.50 -9.70
N PHE A 54 15.65 2.11 -9.44
CA PHE A 54 15.21 0.74 -9.63
C PHE A 54 15.43 0.25 -11.08
N ARG A 55 15.12 1.08 -12.07
CA ARG A 55 15.35 0.75 -13.48
C ARG A 55 16.82 0.55 -13.81
N ARG A 56 17.70 1.31 -13.16
CA ARG A 56 19.16 1.19 -13.35
C ARG A 56 19.73 -0.05 -12.64
N GLU A 57 19.24 -0.32 -11.42
CA GLU A 57 19.79 -1.37 -10.55
C GLU A 57 19.11 -2.73 -10.73
N GLY A 58 17.92 -2.77 -11.31
CA GLY A 58 17.13 -3.99 -11.54
C GLY A 58 16.63 -4.68 -10.27
N SER A 59 16.76 -4.03 -9.10
CA SER A 59 16.41 -4.65 -7.81
C SER A 59 16.21 -3.62 -6.69
N PHE A 60 15.53 -4.04 -5.62
CA PHE A 60 15.34 -3.26 -4.38
C PHE A 60 16.56 -3.39 -3.43
N LYS A 61 17.78 -3.12 -3.88
CA LYS A 61 18.99 -3.21 -3.07
C LYS A 61 19.51 -1.82 -2.68
N GLY A 62 20.34 -1.78 -1.65
CA GLY A 62 21.09 -0.60 -1.26
C GLY A 62 20.31 0.50 -0.55
N ARG A 63 18.99 0.50 -0.61
CA ARG A 63 18.12 1.50 0.04
C ARG A 63 17.00 0.85 0.82
N ARG A 64 16.54 1.52 1.87
CA ARG A 64 15.46 1.01 2.74
C ARG A 64 14.07 1.33 2.23
N THR A 65 13.90 2.48 1.60
CA THR A 65 12.62 2.95 1.07
C THR A 65 12.68 3.05 -0.44
N TRP A 66 11.69 2.51 -1.12
CA TRP A 66 11.56 2.57 -2.56
C TRP A 66 10.22 3.18 -2.96
N ILE A 67 10.26 4.15 -3.84
CA ILE A 67 9.09 4.86 -4.34
C ILE A 67 8.86 4.48 -5.79
N MET A 68 7.75 3.77 -6.03
CA MET A 68 7.46 3.10 -7.28
C MET A 68 6.12 3.55 -7.85
N PRO A 69 6.05 3.89 -9.14
CA PRO A 69 4.78 4.19 -9.77
C PRO A 69 3.96 2.91 -10.00
N VAL A 70 2.64 3.02 -9.96
CA VAL A 70 1.70 1.90 -10.08
C VAL A 70 1.95 1.03 -11.32
N GLN A 71 2.42 1.62 -12.41
CA GLN A 71 2.73 0.89 -13.63
C GLN A 71 3.91 -0.08 -13.50
N SER A 72 4.76 0.11 -12.48
CA SER A 72 5.95 -0.71 -12.26
C SER A 72 5.70 -2.01 -11.49
N GLN A 73 4.48 -2.24 -10.99
CA GLN A 73 4.15 -3.42 -10.16
C GLN A 73 4.52 -4.76 -10.82
N LYS A 74 4.43 -4.85 -12.16
CA LYS A 74 4.83 -6.04 -12.92
C LYS A 74 6.35 -6.31 -12.90
N GLN A 75 7.15 -5.28 -12.59
CA GLN A 75 8.61 -5.36 -12.56
C GLN A 75 9.15 -5.84 -11.21
N PHE A 76 8.29 -6.04 -10.20
CA PHE A 76 8.69 -6.51 -8.87
C PHE A 76 9.18 -7.97 -8.87
N GLY A 77 9.04 -8.68 -9.98
CA GLY A 77 9.47 -10.08 -10.09
C GLY A 77 8.80 -10.95 -9.03
N GLU A 78 9.58 -11.72 -8.33
CA GLU A 78 9.10 -12.58 -7.23
C GLU A 78 9.16 -11.92 -5.84
N GLN A 79 9.36 -10.60 -5.80
CA GLN A 79 9.43 -9.88 -4.53
C GLN A 79 8.16 -10.08 -3.72
N ARG A 80 8.33 -10.52 -2.47
CA ARG A 80 7.24 -10.71 -1.49
C ARG A 80 7.42 -9.80 -0.28
N PHE A 81 6.32 -9.61 0.44
CA PHE A 81 6.24 -8.72 1.59
C PHE A 81 5.65 -9.45 2.79
N ASN A 82 6.11 -9.12 4.00
CA ASN A 82 5.51 -9.60 5.24
C ASN A 82 4.21 -8.85 5.56
N ALA A 83 4.14 -7.57 5.15
CA ALA A 83 2.97 -6.72 5.35
C ALA A 83 2.74 -5.82 4.15
N ILE A 84 1.47 -5.60 3.83
CA ILE A 84 0.99 -4.62 2.87
C ILE A 84 0.00 -3.71 3.59
N PHE A 85 0.09 -2.41 3.33
CA PHE A 85 -0.78 -1.40 3.91
C PHE A 85 -1.56 -0.71 2.80
N ASN A 86 -2.81 -0.44 3.08
CA ASN A 86 -3.62 0.53 2.34
C ASN A 86 -4.39 1.37 3.36
N GLN A 87 -4.23 2.68 3.27
CA GLN A 87 -4.97 3.61 4.09
C GLN A 87 -5.56 4.70 3.20
N ASP A 88 -6.89 4.82 3.23
CA ASP A 88 -7.65 5.93 2.65
C ASP A 88 -7.54 6.12 1.13
N SER A 89 -7.06 5.15 0.40
CA SER A 89 -6.92 5.30 -1.04
C SER A 89 -7.83 4.37 -1.86
N PHE A 90 -8.20 3.20 -1.36
CA PHE A 90 -9.08 2.30 -2.09
C PHE A 90 -10.45 2.89 -2.43
N PRO A 91 -11.12 3.63 -1.51
CA PRO A 91 -12.42 4.19 -1.82
C PRO A 91 -12.43 5.24 -2.93
N GLU A 92 -11.28 5.84 -3.22
CA GLU A 92 -11.12 6.85 -4.28
C GLU A 92 -10.81 6.22 -5.65
N MET A 93 -10.60 4.89 -5.68
CA MET A 93 -10.19 4.17 -6.89
C MET A 93 -11.40 3.53 -7.61
N PRO A 94 -11.30 3.31 -8.92
CA PRO A 94 -12.24 2.43 -9.62
C PRO A 94 -12.24 1.01 -9.01
N VAL A 95 -13.40 0.37 -8.98
CA VAL A 95 -13.59 -0.99 -8.41
C VAL A 95 -12.56 -1.99 -8.96
N GLU A 96 -12.30 -1.95 -10.26
CA GLU A 96 -11.35 -2.87 -10.90
C GLU A 96 -9.91 -2.63 -10.40
N SER A 97 -9.53 -1.38 -10.17
CA SER A 97 -8.22 -1.07 -9.59
C SER A 97 -8.08 -1.63 -8.17
N VAL A 98 -9.13 -1.54 -7.36
CA VAL A 98 -9.13 -2.13 -6.01
C VAL A 98 -8.99 -3.65 -6.08
N ARG A 99 -9.74 -4.30 -6.98
CA ARG A 99 -9.61 -5.76 -7.20
C ARG A 99 -8.20 -6.18 -7.61
N ASP A 100 -7.59 -5.41 -8.50
CA ASP A 100 -6.21 -5.68 -8.95
C ASP A 100 -5.20 -5.52 -7.80
N TYR A 101 -5.37 -4.52 -6.93
CA TYR A 101 -4.52 -4.35 -5.75
C TYR A 101 -4.75 -5.44 -4.70
N LEU A 102 -5.97 -5.89 -4.49
CA LEU A 102 -6.24 -7.00 -3.58
C LEU A 102 -5.65 -8.31 -4.10
N ARG A 103 -5.72 -8.55 -5.42
CA ARG A 103 -5.05 -9.69 -6.07
C ARG A 103 -3.53 -9.56 -5.93
N LEU A 104 -2.98 -8.39 -6.20
CA LEU A 104 -1.56 -8.11 -6.00
C LEU A 104 -1.13 -8.40 -4.55
N ALA A 105 -1.92 -7.97 -3.57
CA ALA A 105 -1.65 -8.24 -2.17
C ALA A 105 -1.63 -9.75 -1.86
N ALA A 106 -2.62 -10.49 -2.35
CA ALA A 106 -2.68 -11.95 -2.21
C ALA A 106 -1.46 -12.64 -2.84
N GLU A 107 -1.00 -12.18 -4.01
CA GLU A 107 0.14 -12.76 -4.72
C GLU A 107 1.48 -12.38 -4.08
N ARG A 108 1.60 -11.16 -3.55
CA ARG A 108 2.88 -10.59 -3.08
C ARG A 108 3.11 -10.69 -1.58
N LEU A 109 2.13 -11.06 -0.80
CA LEU A 109 2.37 -11.41 0.59
C LEU A 109 3.09 -12.76 0.70
N HIS A 110 3.97 -12.90 1.68
CA HIS A 110 4.41 -14.22 2.11
C HIS A 110 3.24 -15.03 2.67
N PRO A 111 3.25 -16.37 2.63
CA PRO A 111 2.30 -17.16 3.41
C PRO A 111 2.28 -16.68 4.87
N GLY A 112 1.08 -16.43 5.41
CA GLY A 112 0.91 -15.85 6.73
C GLY A 112 1.14 -14.33 6.84
N GLY A 113 1.58 -13.66 5.76
CA GLY A 113 1.73 -12.21 5.70
C GLY A 113 0.39 -11.48 5.79
N LEU A 114 0.43 -10.21 6.17
CA LEU A 114 -0.76 -9.43 6.53
C LEU A 114 -1.01 -8.26 5.56
N LEU A 115 -2.28 -8.10 5.17
CA LEU A 115 -2.79 -6.87 4.56
C LEU A 115 -3.57 -6.10 5.63
N PHE A 116 -3.15 -4.86 5.86
CA PHE A 116 -3.87 -3.88 6.69
C PHE A 116 -4.62 -2.92 5.76
N SER A 117 -5.92 -2.82 5.95
CA SER A 117 -6.82 -1.97 5.17
C SER A 117 -7.56 -1.05 6.12
N ILE A 118 -7.30 0.25 6.01
CA ILE A 118 -7.94 1.28 6.84
C ILE A 118 -8.64 2.25 5.89
N ASN A 119 -9.95 2.11 5.77
CA ASN A 119 -10.70 2.88 4.78
C ASN A 119 -12.03 3.37 5.34
N GLN A 120 -12.50 4.47 4.77
CA GLN A 120 -13.81 4.99 5.08
C GLN A 120 -14.90 4.10 4.47
N GLU A 121 -15.99 3.85 5.19
CA GLU A 121 -17.15 3.11 4.72
C GLU A 121 -18.44 3.94 4.62
N ALA A 122 -18.51 5.05 5.34
CA ALA A 122 -19.66 5.94 5.30
C ALA A 122 -19.46 7.01 4.23
N PHE A 123 -19.86 6.73 3.01
CA PHE A 123 -19.72 7.67 1.89
C PHE A 123 -21.02 8.25 1.41
N SER A 124 -20.93 9.51 0.98
CA SER A 124 -21.83 10.01 -0.06
C SER A 124 -21.27 9.62 -1.44
N PRO A 125 -22.12 9.28 -2.42
CA PRO A 125 -21.66 9.01 -3.78
C PRO A 125 -20.87 10.21 -4.32
N ILE A 126 -19.69 9.95 -4.89
CA ILE A 126 -18.90 10.96 -5.59
C ILE A 126 -19.34 10.92 -7.06
N GLU A 127 -19.79 12.06 -7.59
CA GLU A 127 -20.28 12.18 -8.96
C GLU A 127 -21.36 11.13 -9.34
N GLY A 128 -22.22 10.77 -8.39
CA GLY A 128 -23.28 9.78 -8.61
C GLY A 128 -22.82 8.32 -8.66
N LYS A 129 -21.54 8.05 -8.46
CA LYS A 129 -21.01 6.68 -8.40
C LYS A 129 -20.77 6.28 -6.95
N ALA A 130 -21.30 5.12 -6.56
CA ALA A 130 -20.97 4.54 -5.28
C ALA A 130 -19.47 4.16 -5.25
N PRO A 131 -18.73 4.54 -4.20
CA PRO A 131 -17.35 4.10 -4.03
C PRO A 131 -17.29 2.58 -3.83
N PRO A 132 -16.14 1.94 -4.11
CA PRO A 132 -15.98 0.51 -3.90
C PRO A 132 -16.16 0.16 -2.42
N TRP A 133 -16.97 -0.83 -2.12
CA TRP A 133 -17.03 -1.39 -0.78
C TRP A 133 -15.90 -2.38 -0.58
N VAL A 134 -14.82 -1.87 0.00
CA VAL A 134 -13.55 -2.60 0.16
C VAL A 134 -13.70 -3.96 0.86
N PRO A 135 -14.49 -4.11 1.94
CA PRO A 135 -14.68 -5.39 2.61
C PRO A 135 -15.27 -6.48 1.72
N GLU A 136 -16.22 -6.15 0.86
CA GLU A 136 -16.81 -7.10 -0.09
C GLU A 136 -15.78 -7.54 -1.13
N LEU A 137 -15.08 -6.57 -1.71
CA LEU A 137 -14.03 -6.85 -2.69
C LEU A 137 -12.92 -7.71 -2.10
N ALA A 138 -12.48 -7.41 -0.87
CA ALA A 138 -11.46 -8.17 -0.17
C ALA A 138 -11.93 -9.60 0.19
N SER A 139 -13.22 -9.78 0.53
CA SER A 139 -13.77 -11.10 0.83
C SER A 139 -13.78 -12.04 -0.39
N THR A 140 -13.78 -11.49 -1.59
CA THR A 140 -13.74 -12.25 -2.85
C THR A 140 -12.32 -12.44 -3.39
N ALA A 141 -11.30 -11.81 -2.77
CA ALA A 141 -9.92 -11.93 -3.21
C ALA A 141 -9.34 -13.31 -2.84
N PRO A 142 -8.91 -14.12 -3.81
CA PRO A 142 -8.38 -15.46 -3.52
C PRO A 142 -7.17 -15.42 -2.58
N GLY A 143 -7.17 -16.24 -1.55
CA GLY A 143 -6.03 -16.38 -0.64
C GLY A 143 -5.92 -15.32 0.45
N LEU A 144 -6.86 -14.38 0.58
CA LEU A 144 -6.96 -13.46 1.71
C LEU A 144 -8.06 -13.90 2.67
N VAL A 145 -7.72 -14.06 3.93
CA VAL A 145 -8.66 -14.42 5.00
C VAL A 145 -8.73 -13.29 6.01
N ARG A 146 -9.92 -12.73 6.22
CA ARG A 146 -10.11 -11.65 7.20
C ARG A 146 -9.92 -12.17 8.62
N MET A 147 -9.03 -11.51 9.36
CA MET A 147 -8.68 -11.84 10.75
C MET A 147 -9.44 -10.96 11.75
N SER A 148 -9.57 -9.68 11.43
CA SER A 148 -10.31 -8.71 12.25
C SER A 148 -10.98 -7.64 11.41
N ARG A 149 -11.98 -7.02 12.00
CA ARG A 149 -12.67 -5.83 11.48
C ARG A 149 -13.18 -5.03 12.66
N GLU A 150 -12.71 -3.80 12.77
CA GLU A 150 -13.01 -2.91 13.89
C GLU A 150 -13.25 -1.48 13.41
N LEU A 151 -14.00 -0.71 14.16
CA LEU A 151 -14.13 0.72 13.89
C LEU A 151 -12.83 1.43 14.23
N CYS A 152 -12.40 2.34 13.36
CA CYS A 152 -11.23 3.16 13.62
C CYS A 152 -11.51 4.16 14.76
N TRP A 153 -10.76 4.06 15.86
CA TRP A 153 -10.93 4.89 17.04
C TRP A 153 -10.66 6.38 16.80
N VAL A 154 -9.78 6.69 15.88
CA VAL A 154 -9.34 8.07 15.61
C VAL A 154 -10.12 8.75 14.49
N ARG A 155 -10.89 7.98 13.69
CA ARG A 155 -11.60 8.52 12.52
C ARG A 155 -13.01 7.94 12.42
N ARG A 156 -14.02 8.79 12.66
CA ARG A 156 -15.42 8.38 12.56
C ARG A 156 -15.76 7.97 11.11
N GLY A 157 -16.44 6.84 10.96
CA GLY A 157 -16.85 6.30 9.65
C GLY A 157 -15.77 5.52 8.93
N TRP A 158 -14.63 5.28 9.58
CA TRP A 158 -13.54 4.46 9.08
C TRP A 158 -13.52 3.10 9.74
N VAL A 159 -13.06 2.12 9.00
CA VAL A 159 -12.94 0.74 9.46
C VAL A 159 -11.52 0.24 9.23
N GLU A 160 -11.00 -0.44 10.24
CA GLU A 160 -9.71 -1.12 10.22
C GLU A 160 -9.94 -2.60 10.00
N GLU A 161 -9.35 -3.16 8.97
CA GLU A 161 -9.42 -4.58 8.66
C GLU A 161 -8.03 -5.17 8.52
N VAL A 162 -7.86 -6.35 9.04
CA VAL A 162 -6.64 -7.15 8.88
C VAL A 162 -6.99 -8.43 8.14
N TYR A 163 -6.28 -8.67 7.05
CA TYR A 163 -6.37 -9.92 6.29
C TYR A 163 -5.04 -10.65 6.36
N ARG A 164 -5.08 -11.96 6.43
CA ARG A 164 -3.92 -12.83 6.38
C ARG A 164 -3.93 -13.60 5.06
N ARG A 165 -2.77 -13.68 4.42
CA ARG A 165 -2.59 -14.60 3.30
C ARG A 165 -2.66 -16.05 3.80
N ALA A 166 -3.55 -16.85 3.21
CA ALA A 166 -3.55 -18.29 3.40
C ALA A 166 -2.23 -18.92 2.92
N GLY A 167 -1.87 -20.04 3.53
CA GLY A 167 -0.67 -20.80 3.17
C GLY A 167 -0.82 -21.50 1.81
#